data_8db8f1d44cbf69ddb108edc75cdfea6d
#
_entry.id   8db8f1d44cbf69ddb108edc75cdfea6d
#
_cell.length_a   1.000
_cell.length_b   1.000
_cell.length_c   1.000
_cell.angle_alpha   90.00
_cell.angle_beta   90.00
_cell.angle_gamma   90.00
#
_symmetry.space_group_name_H-M   'P 1'
#
loop_
_entity.id
_entity.type
_entity.pdbx_description
1 polymer ?
#
loop_
_entity_poly.entity_id
_entity_poly.type
_entity_poly.pdbx_seq_one_letter_code
_entity_poly.pdbx_strand_id
1 'polypeptide(L)'
;MLSSILIIYTGGTIGMIENPETGVLESFNFQHLKDNMPELKKLGDAVSTIQFDPAMDSSEMGPGSWMKIVKIIADNYQLYDGFVVLHGTDTMSFTASALSFMLENLSKPVIFTGSQLPIGMLRTDGKENLIAAIE
;
A
#
# COMPACT_ATOMS: atom_id res chain seq x y z
N MET A 1 0.43 -22.33 7.87
CA MET A 1 0.36 -21.06 8.61
C MET A 1 0.19 -19.96 7.57
N LEU A 2 -0.75 -19.05 7.74
CA LEU A 2 -0.89 -17.94 6.80
C LEU A 2 0.30 -16.98 7.01
N SER A 3 0.92 -16.53 5.92
CA SER A 3 2.02 -15.54 5.97
C SER A 3 1.50 -14.21 6.50
N SER A 4 2.28 -13.57 7.36
CA SER A 4 1.96 -12.26 7.92
C SER A 4 2.45 -11.16 6.98
N ILE A 5 1.56 -10.29 6.54
CA ILE A 5 1.83 -9.24 5.55
C ILE A 5 1.58 -7.86 6.14
N LEU A 6 2.53 -6.96 5.95
CA LEU A 6 2.36 -5.54 6.26
C LEU A 6 2.08 -4.75 4.98
N ILE A 7 0.91 -4.11 4.93
CA ILE A 7 0.57 -3.15 3.88
C ILE A 7 1.01 -1.76 4.33
N ILE A 8 1.79 -1.08 3.51
CA ILE A 8 2.26 0.29 3.71
C ILE A 8 1.55 1.18 2.69
N TYR A 9 0.57 1.95 3.12
CA TYR A 9 -0.13 2.89 2.25
C TYR A 9 0.57 4.25 2.28
N THR A 10 1.22 4.61 1.19
CA THR A 10 1.91 5.90 1.08
C THR A 10 1.00 6.99 0.57
N GLY A 11 0.00 6.63 -0.22
CA GLY A 11 -0.92 7.52 -0.93
C GLY A 11 -1.30 6.94 -2.29
N GLY A 12 -1.85 7.77 -3.14
CA GLY A 12 -2.29 7.40 -4.49
C GLY A 12 -3.73 6.95 -4.57
N THR A 13 -4.21 6.85 -5.79
CA THR A 13 -5.63 6.63 -6.14
C THR A 13 -6.23 5.37 -5.50
N ILE A 14 -5.43 4.32 -5.35
CA ILE A 14 -5.91 3.05 -4.77
C ILE A 14 -6.55 3.22 -3.39
N GLY A 15 -6.02 4.14 -2.57
CA GLY A 15 -6.52 4.41 -1.22
C GLY A 15 -7.43 5.62 -1.13
N MET A 16 -8.07 6.02 -2.20
CA MET A 16 -9.06 7.10 -2.20
C MET A 16 -10.47 6.54 -2.21
N ILE A 17 -11.41 7.31 -1.66
CA ILE A 17 -12.85 7.11 -1.79
C ILE A 17 -13.50 8.38 -2.28
N GLU A 18 -14.57 8.23 -3.04
CA GLU A 18 -15.39 9.36 -3.43
C GLU A 18 -16.32 9.76 -2.28
N ASN A 19 -16.26 11.01 -1.86
CA ASN A 19 -17.18 11.58 -0.90
C ASN A 19 -18.57 11.65 -1.56
N PRO A 20 -19.59 10.98 -1.02
CA PRO A 20 -20.90 10.90 -1.67
C PRO A 20 -21.65 12.24 -1.74
N GLU A 21 -21.27 13.21 -0.91
CA GLU A 21 -21.92 14.54 -0.89
C GLU A 21 -21.26 15.51 -1.85
N THR A 22 -19.93 15.43 -2.01
CA THR A 22 -19.17 16.41 -2.79
C THR A 22 -18.66 15.88 -4.12
N GLY A 23 -18.60 14.55 -4.30
CA GLY A 23 -17.99 13.88 -5.45
C GLY A 23 -16.45 14.00 -5.49
N VAL A 24 -15.84 14.55 -4.45
CA VAL A 24 -14.38 14.71 -4.37
C VAL A 24 -13.74 13.46 -3.85
N LEU A 25 -12.59 13.07 -4.42
CA LEU A 25 -11.78 11.97 -3.92
C LEU A 25 -11.04 12.40 -2.65
N GLU A 26 -11.21 11.62 -1.59
CA GLU A 26 -10.56 11.83 -0.30
C GLU A 26 -9.73 10.60 0.08
N SER A 27 -8.67 10.82 0.86
CA SER A 27 -7.84 9.72 1.36
C SER A 27 -8.65 8.81 2.28
N PHE A 28 -8.60 7.53 1.99
CA PHE A 28 -9.28 6.50 2.76
C PHE A 28 -8.46 6.12 4.01
N ASN A 29 -9.13 5.88 5.12
CA ASN A 29 -8.47 5.29 6.27
C ASN A 29 -8.30 3.78 6.06
N PHE A 30 -7.09 3.35 5.77
CA PHE A 30 -6.74 1.95 5.49
C PHE A 30 -6.97 1.00 6.67
N GLN A 31 -7.16 1.51 7.89
CA GLN A 31 -7.59 0.69 9.03
C GLN A 31 -8.95 0.03 8.78
N HIS A 32 -9.80 0.64 7.93
CA HIS A 32 -11.08 0.10 7.51
C HIS A 32 -11.01 -0.71 6.20
N LEU A 33 -9.81 -1.05 5.74
CA LEU A 33 -9.61 -1.80 4.50
C LEU A 33 -10.41 -3.10 4.47
N LYS A 34 -10.40 -3.86 5.57
CA LYS A 34 -11.12 -5.13 5.70
C LYS A 34 -12.64 -4.97 5.58
N ASP A 35 -13.18 -3.79 5.90
CA ASP A 35 -14.62 -3.52 5.78
C ASP A 35 -15.03 -3.25 4.32
N ASN A 36 -14.12 -2.69 3.54
CA ASN A 36 -14.34 -2.39 2.12
C ASN A 36 -13.88 -3.52 1.18
N MET A 37 -13.11 -4.47 1.70
CA MET A 37 -12.67 -5.67 1.00
C MET A 37 -12.96 -6.91 1.85
N PRO A 38 -14.19 -7.44 1.77
CA PRO A 38 -14.56 -8.65 2.52
C PRO A 38 -13.67 -9.86 2.21
N GLU A 39 -13.05 -9.88 1.03
CA GLU A 39 -12.10 -10.90 0.60
C GLU A 39 -10.89 -10.98 1.54
N LEU A 40 -10.42 -9.85 2.05
CA LEU A 40 -9.30 -9.82 3.00
C LEU A 40 -9.67 -10.40 4.37
N LYS A 41 -10.95 -10.49 4.72
CA LYS A 41 -11.40 -11.16 5.94
C LYS A 41 -11.04 -12.65 5.94
N LYS A 42 -10.91 -13.26 4.76
CA LYS A 42 -10.48 -14.65 4.62
C LYS A 42 -9.02 -14.86 5.00
N LEU A 43 -8.20 -13.79 4.95
CA LEU A 43 -6.80 -13.81 5.37
C LEU A 43 -6.64 -13.61 6.89
N GLY A 44 -7.74 -13.35 7.60
CA GLY A 44 -7.74 -13.20 9.06
C GLY A 44 -6.89 -12.02 9.54
N ASP A 45 -6.13 -12.27 10.61
CA ASP A 45 -5.21 -11.27 11.20
C ASP A 45 -3.81 -11.28 10.56
N ALA A 46 -3.62 -12.03 9.48
CA ALA A 46 -2.36 -12.11 8.77
C ALA A 46 -1.99 -10.81 8.03
N VAL A 47 -2.95 -9.89 7.84
CA VAL A 47 -2.73 -8.61 7.15
C VAL A 47 -2.88 -7.44 8.13
N SER A 48 -1.82 -6.65 8.25
CA SER A 48 -1.75 -5.40 9.02
C SER A 48 -1.50 -4.22 8.09
N THR A 49 -1.83 -3.02 8.54
CA THR A 49 -1.66 -1.80 7.73
C THR A 49 -0.95 -0.69 8.51
N ILE A 50 -0.06 0.01 7.82
CA ILE A 50 0.51 1.30 8.25
C ILE A 50 0.24 2.32 7.14
N GLN A 51 -0.17 3.51 7.50
CA GLN A 51 -0.52 4.58 6.58
C GLN A 51 0.37 5.80 6.82
N PHE A 52 0.80 6.45 5.73
CA PHE A 52 1.39 7.77 5.80
C PHE A 52 0.34 8.79 6.26
N ASP A 53 0.74 9.67 7.14
CA ASP A 53 -0.09 10.78 7.62
C ASP A 53 0.69 12.09 7.48
N PRO A 54 0.26 12.99 6.58
CA PRO A 54 -0.79 12.77 5.56
C PRO A 54 -0.36 11.78 4.48
N ALA A 55 -1.35 11.18 3.80
CA ALA A 55 -1.10 10.41 2.56
C ALA A 55 -0.54 11.36 1.49
N MET A 56 0.42 10.86 0.70
CA MET A 56 1.16 11.67 -0.27
C MET A 56 0.67 11.46 -1.70
N ASP A 57 0.61 12.53 -2.47
CA ASP A 57 0.59 12.42 -3.92
C ASP A 57 1.96 11.89 -4.40
N SER A 58 1.97 10.98 -5.39
CA SER A 58 3.22 10.41 -5.87
C SER A 58 4.12 11.43 -6.56
N SER A 59 3.57 12.54 -7.05
CA SER A 59 4.36 13.66 -7.59
C SER A 59 5.24 14.34 -6.54
N GLU A 60 4.93 14.19 -5.26
CA GLU A 60 5.69 14.74 -4.13
C GLU A 60 6.70 13.74 -3.53
N MET A 61 6.74 12.52 -4.06
CA MET A 61 7.68 11.49 -3.60
C MET A 61 9.13 11.86 -3.92
N GLY A 62 10.00 11.64 -2.94
CA GLY A 62 11.42 11.91 -3.07
C GLY A 62 12.24 11.13 -2.03
N PRO A 63 13.55 11.42 -1.92
CA PRO A 63 14.46 10.68 -1.05
C PRO A 63 13.99 10.58 0.42
N GLY A 64 13.40 11.64 0.97
CA GLY A 64 12.86 11.61 2.33
C GLY A 64 11.72 10.62 2.50
N SER A 65 10.82 10.54 1.52
CA SER A 65 9.72 9.58 1.50
C SER A 65 10.22 8.14 1.34
N TRP A 66 11.22 7.93 0.49
CA TRP A 66 11.86 6.62 0.31
C TRP A 66 12.50 6.14 1.61
N MET A 67 13.24 7.01 2.30
CA MET A 67 13.81 6.70 3.63
C MET A 67 12.74 6.33 4.65
N LYS A 68 11.58 7.00 4.62
CA LYS A 68 10.45 6.69 5.51
C LYS A 68 9.90 5.29 5.23
N ILE A 69 9.74 4.90 3.96
CA ILE A 69 9.31 3.54 3.59
C ILE A 69 10.34 2.51 4.07
N VAL A 70 11.63 2.75 3.79
CA VAL A 70 12.73 1.87 4.23
C VAL A 70 12.73 1.68 5.74
N LYS A 71 12.54 2.78 6.49
CA LYS A 71 12.47 2.71 7.96
C LYS A 71 11.30 1.88 8.45
N ILE A 72 10.11 2.05 7.86
CA ILE A 72 8.92 1.24 8.22
C ILE A 72 9.20 -0.24 7.97
N ILE A 73 9.79 -0.58 6.82
CA ILE A 73 10.15 -1.97 6.51
C ILE A 73 11.17 -2.51 7.51
N ALA A 74 12.24 -1.76 7.79
CA ALA A 74 13.29 -2.18 8.71
C ALA A 74 12.76 -2.41 10.14
N ASP A 75 11.99 -1.46 10.66
CA ASP A 75 11.41 -1.54 12.01
C ASP A 75 10.46 -2.74 12.17
N ASN A 76 9.84 -3.19 11.07
CA ASN A 76 8.85 -4.27 11.06
C ASN A 76 9.37 -5.59 10.46
N TYR A 77 10.63 -5.63 10.02
CA TYR A 77 11.18 -6.73 9.23
C TYR A 77 11.08 -8.10 9.91
N GLN A 78 11.22 -8.14 11.24
CA GLN A 78 11.14 -9.39 12.01
C GLN A 78 9.70 -9.85 12.30
N LEU A 79 8.73 -8.95 12.16
CA LEU A 79 7.34 -9.20 12.54
C LEU A 79 6.48 -9.74 11.38
N TYR A 80 6.90 -9.49 10.13
CA TYR A 80 6.12 -9.82 8.94
C TYR A 80 6.93 -10.66 7.97
N ASP A 81 6.26 -11.50 7.19
CA ASP A 81 6.84 -12.37 6.17
C ASP A 81 6.99 -11.67 4.82
N GLY A 82 6.21 -10.60 4.59
CA GLY A 82 6.29 -9.80 3.38
C GLY A 82 5.69 -8.40 3.57
N PHE A 83 5.97 -7.53 2.59
CA PHE A 83 5.56 -6.14 2.61
C PHE A 83 4.92 -5.77 1.28
N VAL A 84 3.77 -5.10 1.34
CA VAL A 84 3.09 -4.53 0.17
C VAL A 84 3.06 -3.03 0.32
N VAL A 85 3.64 -2.31 -0.65
CA VAL A 85 3.64 -0.85 -0.68
C VAL A 85 2.62 -0.36 -1.68
N LEU A 86 1.59 0.34 -1.20
CA LEU A 86 0.59 0.99 -2.04
C LEU A 86 1.05 2.41 -2.36
N HIS A 87 1.15 2.71 -3.65
CA HIS A 87 1.82 3.90 -4.15
C HIS A 87 1.07 4.50 -5.34
N GLY A 88 1.10 5.80 -5.50
CA GLY A 88 0.60 6.45 -6.71
C GLY A 88 1.39 6.01 -7.95
N THR A 89 0.70 5.81 -9.07
CA THR A 89 1.27 5.17 -10.26
C THR A 89 2.25 6.06 -11.03
N ASP A 90 2.17 7.38 -10.89
CA ASP A 90 2.99 8.30 -11.68
C ASP A 90 4.50 8.14 -11.42
N THR A 91 4.88 7.90 -10.18
CA THR A 91 6.30 7.79 -9.78
C THR A 91 6.66 6.48 -9.09
N MET A 92 5.76 5.48 -9.10
CA MET A 92 5.99 4.19 -8.45
C MET A 92 7.27 3.51 -8.93
N SER A 93 7.57 3.59 -10.23
CA SER A 93 8.78 3.00 -10.81
C SER A 93 10.07 3.63 -10.26
N PHE A 94 10.07 4.93 -9.97
CA PHE A 94 11.21 5.62 -9.36
C PHE A 94 11.41 5.16 -7.91
N THR A 95 10.34 5.11 -7.14
CA THR A 95 10.41 4.66 -5.75
C THR A 95 10.84 3.19 -5.66
N ALA A 96 10.26 2.31 -6.46
CA ALA A 96 10.63 0.90 -6.50
C ALA A 96 12.10 0.71 -6.91
N SER A 97 12.57 1.47 -7.91
CA SER A 97 13.98 1.46 -8.33
C SER A 97 14.90 1.92 -7.20
N ALA A 98 14.57 3.04 -6.54
CA ALA A 98 15.37 3.54 -5.42
C ALA A 98 15.44 2.51 -4.28
N LEU A 99 14.32 1.93 -3.86
CA LEU A 99 14.29 0.95 -2.78
C LEU A 99 15.03 -0.35 -3.14
N SER A 100 15.08 -0.73 -4.42
CA SER A 100 15.84 -1.91 -4.84
C SER A 100 17.35 -1.79 -4.56
N PHE A 101 17.87 -0.56 -4.47
CA PHE A 101 19.26 -0.27 -4.07
C PHE A 101 19.42 0.03 -2.59
N MET A 102 18.37 0.57 -1.95
CA MET A 102 18.43 0.96 -0.53
C MET A 102 18.21 -0.23 0.42
N LEU A 103 17.44 -1.25 -0.02
CA LEU A 103 17.15 -2.45 0.76
C LEU A 103 18.13 -3.55 0.38
N GLU A 104 19.15 -3.75 1.21
CA GLU A 104 20.19 -4.76 1.00
C GLU A 104 19.83 -6.08 1.68
N ASN A 105 20.26 -7.20 1.08
CA ASN A 105 20.13 -8.55 1.65
C ASN A 105 18.70 -8.95 2.01
N LEU A 106 17.72 -8.55 1.20
CA LEU A 106 16.32 -8.93 1.40
C LEU A 106 16.13 -10.44 1.28
N SER A 107 15.54 -11.04 2.30
CA SER A 107 15.05 -12.43 2.28
C SER A 107 13.52 -12.51 2.26
N LYS A 108 12.82 -11.35 2.28
CA LYS A 108 11.38 -11.24 2.27
C LYS A 108 10.93 -10.35 1.10
N PRO A 109 9.80 -10.65 0.46
CA PRO A 109 9.31 -9.85 -0.65
C PRO A 109 8.89 -8.44 -0.21
N VAL A 110 9.18 -7.45 -1.04
CA VAL A 110 8.65 -6.09 -0.96
C VAL A 110 8.00 -5.79 -2.31
N ILE A 111 6.68 -5.81 -2.35
CA ILE A 111 5.88 -5.71 -3.56
C ILE A 111 5.26 -4.31 -3.64
N PHE A 112 5.42 -3.64 -4.77
CA PHE A 112 4.78 -2.36 -5.06
C PHE A 112 3.54 -2.57 -5.91
N THR A 113 2.46 -1.91 -5.55
CA THR A 113 1.25 -1.86 -6.36
C THR A 113 0.50 -0.55 -6.19
N GLY A 114 -0.42 -0.30 -7.07
CA GLY A 114 -1.30 0.86 -7.10
C GLY A 114 -2.49 0.57 -8.00
N SER A 115 -3.29 1.59 -8.30
CA SER A 115 -4.41 1.45 -9.24
C SER A 115 -4.71 2.74 -9.97
N GLN A 116 -5.42 2.62 -11.09
CA GLN A 116 -5.96 3.76 -11.82
C GLN A 116 -7.29 4.25 -11.24
N LEU A 117 -8.04 3.34 -10.59
CA LEU A 117 -9.32 3.65 -9.97
C LEU A 117 -9.27 3.40 -8.46
N PRO A 118 -9.98 4.22 -7.67
CA PRO A 118 -10.12 4.00 -6.23
C PRO A 118 -10.65 2.61 -5.90
N ILE A 119 -10.18 2.04 -4.80
CA ILE A 119 -10.53 0.67 -4.39
C ILE A 119 -12.04 0.48 -4.12
N GLY A 120 -12.74 1.56 -3.75
CA GLY A 120 -14.18 1.55 -3.52
C GLY A 120 -15.06 1.55 -4.78
N MET A 121 -14.48 1.76 -5.97
CA MET A 121 -15.25 1.82 -7.21
C MET A 121 -15.68 0.44 -7.71
N LEU A 122 -16.83 0.38 -8.39
CA LEU A 122 -17.46 -0.87 -8.83
C LEU A 122 -16.56 -1.71 -9.77
N ARG A 123 -15.80 -1.07 -10.65
CA ARG A 123 -14.92 -1.72 -11.63
C ARG A 123 -13.47 -1.31 -11.43
N THR A 124 -13.05 -1.28 -10.17
CA THR A 124 -11.68 -0.92 -9.82
C THR A 124 -10.69 -2.05 -10.17
N ASP A 125 -9.54 -1.65 -10.70
CA ASP A 125 -8.36 -2.49 -10.79
C ASP A 125 -7.65 -2.68 -9.43
N GLY A 126 -7.96 -1.79 -8.45
CA GLY A 126 -7.29 -1.75 -7.16
C GLY A 126 -7.48 -3.01 -6.31
N LYS A 127 -8.66 -3.64 -6.34
CA LYS A 127 -8.94 -4.86 -5.57
C LYS A 127 -8.10 -6.03 -6.05
N GLU A 128 -8.09 -6.27 -7.37
CA GLU A 128 -7.31 -7.37 -7.95
C GLU A 128 -5.81 -7.13 -7.79
N ASN A 129 -5.35 -5.89 -8.02
CA ASN A 129 -3.94 -5.53 -7.83
C ASN A 129 -3.49 -5.75 -6.39
N LEU A 130 -4.33 -5.39 -5.40
CA LEU A 130 -4.00 -5.59 -4.00
C LEU A 130 -3.97 -7.07 -3.61
N ILE A 131 -4.97 -7.85 -4.04
CA ILE A 131 -5.02 -9.29 -3.78
C ILE A 131 -3.80 -9.98 -4.38
N ALA A 132 -3.49 -9.72 -5.66
CA ALA A 132 -2.34 -10.29 -6.33
C ALA A 132 -0.99 -9.90 -5.67
N ALA A 133 -0.92 -8.70 -5.08
CA ALA A 133 0.29 -8.28 -4.37
C ALA A 133 0.45 -8.97 -2.99
N ILE A 134 -0.64 -9.41 -2.38
CA ILE A 134 -0.63 -10.13 -1.10
C ILE A 134 -0.30 -11.63 -1.31
N GLU A 135 -0.79 -12.24 -2.39
CA GLU A 135 -0.53 -13.64 -2.77
C GLU A 135 0.92 -13.87 -3.22
#